data_d8f5b21a5f84a815fb955cec10a81e99
#
_entry.id   d8f5b21a5f84a815fb955cec10a81e99
#
_cell.length_a   1.000
_cell.length_b   1.000
_cell.length_c   1.000
_cell.angle_alpha   90.00
_cell.angle_beta   90.00
_cell.angle_gamma   90.00
#
_symmetry.space_group_name_H-M   'P 1'
#
loop_
_entity.id
_entity.type
_entity.pdbx_description
1 polymer ?
#
loop_
_entity_poly.entity_id
_entity_poly.type
_entity_poly.pdbx_seq_one_letter_code
_entity_poly.pdbx_strand_id
1 'polypeptide(L)'
;MSLRDKAVVFGTEDLLLSLCNSVSAVLTKATCGDIRFSGMVQKITKTCLKPDIGCFVLFDGGFSGLVVINFSAQAAMELYEKYMVEMGMARAELATSYTSDEVSNVMGELMNQIVGDFTGKIARELQTHITQNQPKMLVLNKQVVLSVDTKLDQPQARRVTFFTTKNNIFYLELAVDGTEFIRLVDFEPHEVPDPDELIAQNGMQFDSAASLRADTDSDSDTEAEALLRALGM
;
A
#
# COMPACT_ATOMS: atom_id res chain seq x y z
N MET A 1 -26.49 -29.30 -19.43
CA MET A 1 -25.62 -29.62 -18.29
C MET A 1 -25.06 -28.28 -17.83
N SER A 2 -25.69 -27.68 -16.80
CA SER A 2 -25.41 -26.31 -16.35
C SER A 2 -24.06 -26.28 -15.63
N LEU A 3 -23.08 -25.62 -16.20
CA LEU A 3 -21.88 -25.18 -15.50
C LEU A 3 -22.32 -24.11 -14.49
N ARG A 4 -22.60 -24.50 -13.26
CA ARG A 4 -22.62 -23.57 -12.14
C ARG A 4 -21.18 -23.11 -11.98
N ASP A 5 -20.88 -21.92 -12.46
CA ASP A 5 -19.65 -21.21 -12.15
C ASP A 5 -19.51 -21.22 -10.63
N LYS A 6 -18.45 -21.85 -10.14
CA LYS A 6 -18.12 -21.81 -8.72
C LYS A 6 -17.81 -20.34 -8.42
N ALA A 7 -18.69 -19.71 -7.65
CA ALA A 7 -18.40 -18.38 -7.13
C ALA A 7 -17.01 -18.42 -6.48
N VAL A 8 -16.11 -17.55 -6.92
CA VAL A 8 -14.78 -17.41 -6.32
C VAL A 8 -14.98 -16.65 -5.01
N VAL A 9 -14.73 -17.34 -3.91
CA VAL A 9 -14.79 -16.75 -2.57
C VAL A 9 -13.40 -16.28 -2.20
N PHE A 10 -13.27 -15.02 -1.83
CA PHE A 10 -12.04 -14.40 -1.38
C PHE A 10 -12.13 -14.16 0.12
N GLY A 11 -11.32 -14.83 0.90
CA GLY A 11 -11.38 -14.83 2.36
C GLY A 11 -10.12 -14.34 3.06
N THR A 12 -10.08 -14.50 4.36
CA THR A 12 -8.95 -14.09 5.22
C THR A 12 -7.61 -14.70 4.77
N GLU A 13 -7.62 -15.94 4.29
CA GLU A 13 -6.40 -16.64 3.84
C GLU A 13 -5.86 -16.06 2.53
N ASP A 14 -6.73 -15.60 1.63
CA ASP A 14 -6.34 -14.92 0.39
C ASP A 14 -5.76 -13.54 0.69
N LEU A 15 -6.38 -12.80 1.61
CA LEU A 15 -5.84 -11.54 2.13
C LEU A 15 -4.45 -11.75 2.74
N LEU A 16 -4.29 -12.78 3.56
CA LEU A 16 -3.01 -13.09 4.19
C LEU A 16 -1.94 -13.45 3.15
N LEU A 17 -2.27 -14.27 2.16
CA LEU A 17 -1.35 -14.65 1.09
C LEU A 17 -0.93 -13.42 0.26
N SER A 18 -1.88 -12.56 -0.09
CA SER A 18 -1.60 -11.31 -0.78
C SER A 18 -0.65 -10.42 0.03
N LEU A 19 -0.88 -10.30 1.35
CA LEU A 19 0.01 -9.55 2.24
C LEU A 19 1.39 -10.19 2.35
N CYS A 20 1.50 -11.51 2.47
CA CYS A 20 2.78 -12.23 2.48
C CYS A 20 3.58 -11.99 1.19
N ASN A 21 2.91 -12.02 0.05
CA ASN A 21 3.52 -11.72 -1.24
C ASN A 21 4.00 -10.26 -1.33
N SER A 22 3.23 -9.32 -0.78
CA SER A 22 3.62 -7.91 -0.71
C SER A 22 4.84 -7.70 0.18
N VAL A 23 4.89 -8.33 1.35
CA VAL A 23 6.08 -8.30 2.22
C VAL A 23 7.31 -8.84 1.50
N SER A 24 7.22 -10.03 0.89
CA SER A 24 8.34 -10.61 0.16
C SER A 24 8.79 -9.75 -1.01
N ALA A 25 7.86 -9.29 -1.84
CA ALA A 25 8.17 -8.51 -3.04
C ALA A 25 8.82 -7.17 -2.69
N VAL A 26 8.23 -6.42 -1.76
CA VAL A 26 8.73 -5.09 -1.36
C VAL A 26 10.10 -5.21 -0.70
N LEU A 27 10.26 -6.10 0.29
CA LEU A 27 11.53 -6.24 0.98
C LEU A 27 12.62 -6.81 0.06
N THR A 28 12.31 -7.78 -0.81
CA THR A 28 13.27 -8.30 -1.80
C THR A 28 13.74 -7.19 -2.74
N LYS A 29 12.81 -6.39 -3.27
CA LYS A 29 13.14 -5.26 -4.14
C LYS A 29 13.95 -4.20 -3.43
N ALA A 30 13.58 -3.85 -2.21
CA ALA A 30 14.22 -2.77 -1.44
C ALA A 30 15.63 -3.13 -0.94
N THR A 31 15.90 -4.41 -0.72
CA THR A 31 17.17 -4.88 -0.10
C THR A 31 18.02 -5.74 -1.04
N CYS A 32 17.58 -5.97 -2.27
CA CYS A 32 18.19 -6.94 -3.20
C CYS A 32 18.46 -8.31 -2.53
N GLY A 33 17.62 -8.68 -1.54
CA GLY A 33 17.76 -9.86 -0.71
C GLY A 33 16.66 -10.88 -0.96
N ASP A 34 16.91 -12.14 -0.63
CA ASP A 34 15.89 -13.20 -0.69
C ASP A 34 15.08 -13.21 0.61
N ILE A 35 13.83 -12.78 0.53
CA ILE A 35 12.88 -12.75 1.65
C ILE A 35 11.84 -13.84 1.43
N ARG A 36 11.78 -14.77 2.37
CA ARG A 36 10.92 -15.97 2.28
C ARG A 36 9.98 -16.04 3.47
N PHE A 37 8.84 -16.70 3.29
CA PHE A 37 7.92 -16.97 4.38
C PHE A 37 7.58 -18.46 4.48
N SER A 38 7.20 -18.88 5.68
CA SER A 38 6.75 -20.23 5.96
C SER A 38 5.36 -20.47 5.37
N GLY A 39 5.16 -21.62 4.71
CA GLY A 39 3.82 -22.07 4.34
C GLY A 39 2.92 -22.44 5.52
N MET A 40 3.46 -22.46 6.74
CA MET A 40 2.70 -22.75 7.96
C MET A 40 2.15 -21.46 8.56
N VAL A 41 0.82 -21.41 8.69
CA VAL A 41 0.08 -20.28 9.25
C VAL A 41 -0.41 -20.64 10.66
N GLN A 42 -0.17 -19.76 11.61
CA GLN A 42 -0.72 -19.90 12.97
C GLN A 42 -2.01 -19.07 13.10
N LYS A 43 -3.09 -19.71 13.53
CA LYS A 43 -4.26 -19.00 14.05
C LYS A 43 -3.93 -18.47 15.43
N ILE A 44 -4.08 -17.16 15.63
CA ILE A 44 -3.83 -16.49 16.90
C ILE A 44 -5.10 -15.81 17.38
N THR A 45 -5.22 -15.64 18.68
CA THR A 45 -6.40 -15.01 19.30
C THR A 45 -6.19 -13.53 19.60
N LYS A 46 -4.92 -13.06 19.60
CA LYS A 46 -4.54 -11.68 19.88
C LYS A 46 -3.31 -11.32 19.09
N THR A 47 -3.28 -10.14 18.54
CA THR A 47 -2.08 -9.53 17.96
C THR A 47 -1.21 -8.94 19.07
N CYS A 48 0.10 -9.06 18.91
CA CYS A 48 1.06 -8.60 19.91
C CYS A 48 2.22 -7.88 19.23
N LEU A 49 2.67 -6.79 19.82
CA LEU A 49 4.00 -6.28 19.54
C LEU A 49 5.00 -7.06 20.40
N LYS A 50 6.01 -7.62 19.73
CA LYS A 50 7.07 -8.40 20.37
C LYS A 50 8.39 -7.65 20.27
N PRO A 51 9.33 -7.91 21.20
CA PRO A 51 10.69 -7.45 21.02
C PRO A 51 11.30 -7.98 19.70
N ASP A 52 12.23 -7.30 19.05
CA ASP A 52 12.87 -6.07 19.51
C ASP A 52 12.18 -4.82 18.92
N ILE A 53 11.68 -4.90 17.69
CA ILE A 53 10.97 -3.83 17.00
C ILE A 53 9.58 -4.34 16.58
N GLY A 54 8.55 -3.70 17.09
CA GLY A 54 7.17 -3.90 16.66
C GLY A 54 6.69 -2.75 15.78
N CYS A 55 6.13 -3.06 14.64
CA CYS A 55 5.49 -2.10 13.76
C CYS A 55 4.04 -2.49 13.51
N PHE A 56 3.15 -1.50 13.45
CA PHE A 56 1.76 -1.76 13.10
C PHE A 56 1.14 -0.66 12.24
N VAL A 57 0.17 -1.07 11.42
CA VAL A 57 -0.66 -0.21 10.58
C VAL A 57 -2.09 -0.68 10.65
N LEU A 58 -2.99 0.27 10.83
CA LEU A 58 -4.44 0.06 10.66
C LEU A 58 -4.82 0.42 9.24
N PHE A 59 -5.72 -0.34 8.67
CA PHE A 59 -6.38 0.02 7.42
C PHE A 59 -7.90 -0.11 7.58
N ASP A 60 -8.64 0.69 6.82
CA ASP A 60 -10.09 0.78 6.87
C ASP A 60 -10.66 1.14 5.49
N GLY A 61 -11.91 0.73 5.24
CA GLY A 61 -12.59 0.97 3.98
C GLY A 61 -13.70 -0.04 3.73
N GLY A 62 -13.64 -0.78 2.63
CA GLY A 62 -14.58 -1.88 2.37
C GLY A 62 -14.50 -2.99 3.42
N PHE A 63 -13.40 -3.07 4.14
CA PHE A 63 -13.20 -3.87 5.36
C PHE A 63 -12.07 -3.27 6.17
N SER A 64 -12.01 -3.62 7.46
CA SER A 64 -11.05 -3.07 8.40
C SER A 64 -10.07 -4.13 8.86
N GLY A 65 -8.84 -3.72 9.16
CA GLY A 65 -7.85 -4.63 9.68
C GLY A 65 -6.62 -3.97 10.28
N LEU A 66 -5.78 -4.82 10.84
CA LEU A 66 -4.53 -4.46 11.49
C LEU A 66 -3.42 -5.36 10.96
N VAL A 67 -2.37 -4.76 10.45
CA VAL A 67 -1.11 -5.43 10.12
C VAL A 67 -0.10 -5.13 11.20
N VAL A 68 0.54 -6.18 11.72
CA VAL A 68 1.65 -6.07 12.67
C VAL A 68 2.86 -6.82 12.12
N ILE A 69 4.03 -6.22 12.15
CA ILE A 69 5.30 -6.91 11.88
C ILE A 69 6.20 -6.76 13.09
N ASN A 70 6.71 -7.89 13.56
CA ASN A 70 7.63 -7.97 14.68
C ASN A 70 9.00 -8.42 14.18
N PHE A 71 9.97 -7.53 14.18
CA PHE A 71 11.34 -7.81 13.75
C PHE A 71 12.23 -8.14 14.93
N SER A 72 13.05 -9.17 14.82
CA SER A 72 14.20 -9.32 15.70
C SER A 72 15.22 -8.21 15.39
N ALA A 73 16.07 -7.85 16.36
CA ALA A 73 17.15 -6.87 16.17
C ALA A 73 18.01 -7.21 14.95
N GLN A 74 18.34 -8.51 14.78
CA GLN A 74 19.16 -8.98 13.68
C GLN A 74 18.44 -8.82 12.32
N ALA A 75 17.14 -9.13 12.26
CA ALA A 75 16.38 -8.96 11.03
C ALA A 75 16.26 -7.49 10.65
N ALA A 76 15.96 -6.62 11.61
CA ALA A 76 15.83 -5.19 11.38
C ALA A 76 17.16 -4.58 10.89
N MET A 77 18.28 -4.90 11.55
CA MET A 77 19.60 -4.41 11.14
C MET A 77 20.01 -4.93 9.77
N GLU A 78 19.74 -6.21 9.44
CA GLU A 78 20.05 -6.74 8.11
C GLU A 78 19.27 -6.01 7.01
N LEU A 79 17.95 -5.79 7.21
CA LEU A 79 17.11 -5.09 6.25
C LEU A 79 17.54 -3.63 6.10
N TYR A 80 17.79 -2.95 7.23
CA TYR A 80 18.28 -1.58 7.26
C TYR A 80 19.60 -1.42 6.49
N GLU A 81 20.62 -2.23 6.85
CA GLU A 81 21.95 -2.16 6.22
C GLU A 81 21.86 -2.36 4.70
N LYS A 82 21.12 -3.38 4.26
CA LYS A 82 20.94 -3.66 2.84
C LYS A 82 20.21 -2.52 2.13
N TYR A 83 19.10 -2.05 2.69
CA TYR A 83 18.33 -0.96 2.12
C TYR A 83 19.17 0.31 1.95
N MET A 84 19.91 0.72 2.99
CA MET A 84 20.72 1.93 2.94
C MET A 84 21.92 1.81 1.99
N VAL A 85 22.53 0.63 1.87
CA VAL A 85 23.58 0.37 0.89
C VAL A 85 23.05 0.44 -0.54
N GLU A 86 21.85 -0.12 -0.82
CA GLU A 86 21.17 0.00 -2.12
C GLU A 86 20.83 1.46 -2.46
N MET A 87 20.56 2.29 -1.44
CA MET A 87 20.35 3.73 -1.60
C MET A 87 21.67 4.52 -1.77
N GLY A 88 22.82 3.83 -1.78
CA GLY A 88 24.14 4.42 -2.02
C GLY A 88 24.88 4.92 -0.79
N MET A 89 24.40 4.63 0.43
CA MET A 89 25.07 5.03 1.66
C MET A 89 26.29 4.15 1.94
N ALA A 90 27.39 4.76 2.35
CA ALA A 90 28.61 4.05 2.72
C ALA A 90 28.39 3.26 4.03
N ARG A 91 28.89 2.02 4.09
CA ARG A 91 28.72 1.16 5.29
C ARG A 91 29.25 1.78 6.58
N ALA A 92 30.24 2.64 6.49
CA ALA A 92 30.83 3.32 7.66
C ALA A 92 29.90 4.40 8.27
N GLU A 93 28.89 4.83 7.51
CA GLU A 93 27.92 5.86 7.91
C GLU A 93 26.64 5.27 8.47
N LEU A 94 26.49 3.93 8.42
CA LEU A 94 25.28 3.26 8.86
C LEU A 94 25.17 3.23 10.39
N ALA A 95 23.94 3.34 10.89
CA ALA A 95 23.64 3.14 12.29
C ALA A 95 24.06 1.73 12.75
N THR A 96 24.63 1.65 13.94
CA THR A 96 25.12 0.39 14.53
C THR A 96 24.15 -0.23 15.53
N SER A 97 23.07 0.49 15.89
CA SER A 97 22.08 0.03 16.84
C SER A 97 20.68 -0.01 16.23
N TYR A 98 19.96 -1.12 16.44
CA TYR A 98 18.57 -1.25 16.03
C TYR A 98 17.63 -0.26 16.75
N THR A 99 18.08 0.37 17.82
CA THR A 99 17.31 1.35 18.58
C THR A 99 17.47 2.78 18.07
N SER A 100 18.26 2.99 17.01
CA SER A 100 18.46 4.33 16.44
C SER A 100 17.21 4.80 15.67
N ASP A 101 17.06 6.11 15.59
CA ASP A 101 15.96 6.74 14.85
C ASP A 101 16.04 6.44 13.35
N GLU A 102 17.27 6.32 12.80
CA GLU A 102 17.48 5.99 11.39
C GLU A 102 16.93 4.61 11.06
N VAL A 103 17.20 3.61 11.91
CA VAL A 103 16.65 2.26 11.73
C VAL A 103 15.12 2.30 11.83
N SER A 104 14.58 3.00 12.82
CA SER A 104 13.14 3.14 13.00
C SER A 104 12.47 3.80 11.79
N ASN A 105 13.07 4.86 11.25
CA ASN A 105 12.55 5.56 10.08
C ASN A 105 12.53 4.66 8.83
N VAL A 106 13.64 3.94 8.57
CA VAL A 106 13.72 3.01 7.43
C VAL A 106 12.70 1.87 7.57
N MET A 107 12.59 1.27 8.76
CA MET A 107 11.62 0.20 8.98
C MET A 107 10.18 0.70 8.84
N GLY A 108 9.90 1.94 9.27
CA GLY A 108 8.62 2.60 9.06
C GLY A 108 8.31 2.83 7.58
N GLU A 109 9.28 3.27 6.79
CA GLU A 109 9.14 3.45 5.35
C GLU A 109 8.89 2.12 4.63
N LEU A 110 9.68 1.08 4.94
CA LEU A 110 9.46 -0.26 4.39
C LEU A 110 8.06 -0.79 4.73
N MET A 111 7.61 -0.58 5.98
CA MET A 111 6.25 -0.96 6.39
C MET A 111 5.17 -0.22 5.60
N ASN A 112 5.36 1.08 5.37
CA ASN A 112 4.44 1.89 4.58
C ASN A 112 4.34 1.38 3.14
N GLN A 113 5.46 1.04 2.52
CA GLN A 113 5.52 0.46 1.18
C GLN A 113 4.84 -0.91 1.12
N ILE A 114 5.07 -1.78 2.11
CA ILE A 114 4.44 -3.10 2.21
C ILE A 114 2.91 -2.98 2.26
N VAL A 115 2.41 -2.17 3.19
CA VAL A 115 0.96 -2.05 3.40
C VAL A 115 0.32 -1.30 2.23
N GLY A 116 1.02 -0.32 1.64
CA GLY A 116 0.58 0.37 0.43
C GLY A 116 0.45 -0.56 -0.78
N ASP A 117 1.44 -1.44 -1.01
CA ASP A 117 1.37 -2.45 -2.07
C ASP A 117 0.23 -3.45 -1.84
N PHE A 118 0.09 -3.93 -0.60
CA PHE A 118 -1.00 -4.82 -0.21
C PHE A 118 -2.38 -4.18 -0.41
N THR A 119 -2.63 -3.02 0.20
CA THR A 119 -3.94 -2.35 0.11
C THR A 119 -4.28 -1.95 -1.32
N GLY A 120 -3.28 -1.52 -2.11
CA GLY A 120 -3.46 -1.21 -3.52
C GLY A 120 -3.83 -2.44 -4.38
N LYS A 121 -3.26 -3.62 -4.10
CA LYS A 121 -3.64 -4.87 -4.77
C LYS A 121 -5.07 -5.28 -4.42
N ILE A 122 -5.39 -5.31 -3.12
CA ILE A 122 -6.71 -5.72 -2.64
C ILE A 122 -7.80 -4.74 -3.08
N ALA A 123 -7.53 -3.43 -3.05
CA ALA A 123 -8.48 -2.43 -3.52
C ALA A 123 -8.86 -2.64 -4.99
N ARG A 124 -7.89 -3.00 -5.84
CA ARG A 124 -8.14 -3.34 -7.25
C ARG A 124 -8.87 -4.66 -7.41
N GLU A 125 -8.48 -5.69 -6.66
CA GLU A 125 -9.07 -7.04 -6.77
C GLU A 125 -10.52 -7.08 -6.28
N LEU A 126 -10.81 -6.38 -5.19
CA LEU A 126 -12.15 -6.32 -4.59
C LEU A 126 -12.97 -5.10 -5.03
N GLN A 127 -12.42 -4.23 -5.89
CA GLN A 127 -13.04 -2.97 -6.31
C GLN A 127 -13.56 -2.13 -5.14
N THR A 128 -12.77 -2.06 -4.10
CA THR A 128 -13.11 -1.33 -2.88
C THR A 128 -12.09 -0.26 -2.58
N HIS A 129 -12.51 0.78 -1.86
CA HIS A 129 -11.59 1.79 -1.38
C HIS A 129 -11.03 1.36 -0.03
N ILE A 130 -9.69 1.39 0.10
CA ILE A 130 -8.99 1.08 1.34
C ILE A 130 -8.04 2.24 1.65
N THR A 131 -8.14 2.75 2.86
CA THR A 131 -7.21 3.75 3.41
C THR A 131 -6.37 3.12 4.50
N GLN A 132 -5.16 3.61 4.69
CA GLN A 132 -4.28 3.18 5.78
C GLN A 132 -3.77 4.38 6.55
N ASN A 133 -3.52 4.20 7.84
CA ASN A 133 -2.82 5.21 8.62
C ASN A 133 -1.29 5.06 8.47
N GLN A 134 -0.55 6.05 8.98
CA GLN A 134 0.90 5.95 9.01
C GLN A 134 1.38 4.84 9.94
N PRO A 135 2.43 4.09 9.56
CA PRO A 135 3.05 3.09 10.40
C PRO A 135 3.45 3.67 11.77
N LYS A 136 3.22 2.89 12.80
CA LYS A 136 3.70 3.18 14.16
C LYS A 136 4.76 2.16 14.53
N MET A 137 5.94 2.66 14.84
CA MET A 137 7.10 1.87 15.23
C MET A 137 7.32 1.97 16.73
N LEU A 138 7.61 0.86 17.37
CA LEU A 138 7.97 0.80 18.78
C LEU A 138 9.17 -0.12 18.98
N VAL A 139 10.22 0.41 19.60
CA VAL A 139 11.32 -0.39 20.12
C VAL A 139 10.91 -0.91 21.49
N LEU A 140 10.93 -2.21 21.65
CA LEU A 140 10.37 -2.89 22.80
C LEU A 140 11.40 -3.81 23.45
N ASN A 141 11.51 -3.77 24.76
CA ASN A 141 12.27 -4.74 25.55
C ASN A 141 11.38 -5.82 26.18
N LYS A 142 10.06 -5.65 26.10
CA LYS A 142 9.04 -6.61 26.58
C LYS A 142 7.88 -6.67 25.59
N GLN A 143 7.18 -7.80 25.61
CA GLN A 143 5.96 -7.95 24.82
C GLN A 143 4.87 -7.00 25.27
N VAL A 144 4.24 -6.32 24.30
CA VAL A 144 3.07 -5.47 24.50
C VAL A 144 1.91 -6.08 23.73
N VAL A 145 0.80 -6.32 24.41
CA VAL A 145 -0.45 -6.72 23.75
C VAL A 145 -1.12 -5.48 23.23
N LEU A 146 -1.28 -5.40 21.91
CA LEU A 146 -2.15 -4.41 21.29
C LEU A 146 -3.58 -4.94 21.31
N SER A 147 -4.42 -4.27 22.07
CA SER A 147 -5.86 -4.37 21.89
C SER A 147 -6.26 -3.15 21.07
N VAL A 148 -6.43 -3.32 19.78
CA VAL A 148 -7.09 -2.31 18.97
C VAL A 148 -8.58 -2.62 19.09
N ASP A 149 -9.33 -1.70 19.67
CA ASP A 149 -10.79 -1.71 19.62
C ASP A 149 -11.20 -1.31 18.19
N THR A 150 -10.86 -2.18 17.26
CA THR A 150 -11.47 -2.17 15.95
C THR A 150 -12.87 -2.69 16.18
N LYS A 151 -13.88 -2.07 15.60
CA LYS A 151 -15.27 -2.56 15.58
C LYS A 151 -15.37 -3.87 14.79
N LEU A 152 -14.43 -4.78 15.02
CA LEU A 152 -14.39 -6.08 14.38
C LEU A 152 -15.32 -7.00 15.18
N ASP A 153 -16.44 -7.38 14.61
CA ASP A 153 -17.43 -8.24 15.29
C ASP A 153 -16.91 -9.66 15.54
N GLN A 154 -16.05 -10.17 14.66
CA GLN A 154 -15.43 -11.49 14.78
C GLN A 154 -13.99 -11.47 14.21
N PRO A 155 -13.01 -10.88 14.91
CA PRO A 155 -11.67 -10.74 14.37
C PRO A 155 -11.01 -12.10 14.14
N GLN A 156 -10.53 -12.29 12.90
CA GLN A 156 -9.70 -13.42 12.53
C GLN A 156 -8.25 -12.98 12.49
N ALA A 157 -7.42 -13.54 13.34
CA ALA A 157 -6.01 -13.21 13.38
C ALA A 157 -5.12 -14.39 12.99
N ARG A 158 -4.11 -14.09 12.18
CA ARG A 158 -3.16 -15.05 11.62
C ARG A 158 -1.74 -14.55 11.82
N ARG A 159 -0.81 -15.47 11.99
CA ARG A 159 0.64 -15.18 12.06
C ARG A 159 1.39 -16.04 11.08
N VAL A 160 2.35 -15.44 10.39
CA VAL A 160 3.29 -16.08 9.47
C VAL A 160 4.72 -15.75 9.87
N THR A 161 5.61 -16.73 9.78
CA THR A 161 7.05 -16.55 10.03
C THR A 161 7.76 -16.22 8.72
N PHE A 162 8.59 -15.21 8.76
CA PHE A 162 9.44 -14.77 7.65
C PHE A 162 10.92 -14.96 7.98
N PHE A 163 11.71 -15.09 6.92
CA PHE A 163 13.15 -15.31 6.99
C PHE A 163 13.84 -14.33 6.03
N THR A 164 14.85 -13.64 6.51
CA THR A 164 15.73 -12.81 5.68
C THR A 164 16.77 -13.70 4.96
N THR A 165 17.58 -13.10 4.09
CA THR A 165 18.67 -13.80 3.38
C THR A 165 19.64 -14.50 4.35
N LYS A 166 19.91 -13.89 5.52
CA LYS A 166 20.76 -14.48 6.57
C LYS A 166 20.00 -15.41 7.52
N ASN A 167 18.73 -15.77 7.18
CA ASN A 167 17.82 -16.56 8.03
C ASN A 167 17.46 -15.87 9.36
N ASN A 168 17.58 -14.57 9.47
CA ASN A 168 17.03 -13.85 10.60
C ASN A 168 15.50 -13.85 10.53
N ILE A 169 14.86 -14.04 11.68
CA ILE A 169 13.41 -14.26 11.75
C ILE A 169 12.68 -12.96 12.07
N PHE A 170 11.53 -12.78 11.42
CA PHE A 170 10.52 -11.82 11.81
C PHE A 170 9.11 -12.39 11.60
N TYR A 171 8.12 -11.81 12.23
CA TYR A 171 6.75 -12.30 12.22
C TYR A 171 5.81 -11.27 11.64
N LEU A 172 4.95 -11.71 10.73
CA LEU A 172 3.82 -10.97 10.24
C LEU A 172 2.56 -11.45 10.96
N GLU A 173 1.75 -10.53 11.46
CA GLU A 173 0.42 -10.81 12.00
C GLU A 173 -0.59 -9.95 11.24
N LEU A 174 -1.66 -10.58 10.80
CA LEU A 174 -2.82 -9.94 10.18
C LEU A 174 -4.03 -10.22 11.05
N ALA A 175 -4.74 -9.18 11.44
CA ALA A 175 -6.07 -9.29 12.03
C ALA A 175 -7.06 -8.54 11.13
N VAL A 176 -8.11 -9.22 10.72
CA VAL A 176 -9.19 -8.68 9.91
C VAL A 176 -10.52 -9.12 10.48
N ASP A 177 -11.58 -8.40 10.15
CA ASP A 177 -12.93 -8.90 10.39
C ASP A 177 -13.18 -10.17 9.58
N GLY A 178 -13.93 -11.10 10.13
CA GLY A 178 -14.28 -12.37 9.48
C GLY A 178 -15.22 -12.15 8.29
N THR A 179 -14.69 -11.50 7.24
CA THR A 179 -15.43 -11.15 6.03
C THR A 179 -15.05 -12.09 4.88
N GLU A 180 -16.04 -12.57 4.16
CA GLU A 180 -15.86 -13.32 2.90
C GLU A 180 -16.39 -12.46 1.76
N PHE A 181 -15.60 -12.33 0.70
CA PHE A 181 -16.01 -11.66 -0.53
C PHE A 181 -16.36 -12.70 -1.58
N ILE A 182 -17.52 -12.55 -2.19
CA ILE A 182 -18.01 -13.46 -3.24
C ILE A 182 -18.00 -12.71 -4.55
N ARG A 183 -17.21 -13.18 -5.52
CA ARG A 183 -17.23 -12.64 -6.87
C ARG A 183 -18.51 -13.08 -7.58
N LEU A 184 -19.38 -12.13 -7.92
CA LEU A 184 -20.65 -12.40 -8.59
C LEU A 184 -20.54 -12.45 -10.12
N VAL A 185 -19.55 -11.72 -10.68
CA VAL A 185 -19.27 -11.65 -12.12
C VAL A 185 -17.76 -11.55 -12.33
N ASP A 186 -17.30 -12.03 -13.49
CA ASP A 186 -15.92 -11.82 -13.89
C ASP A 186 -15.68 -10.32 -14.11
N PHE A 187 -14.62 -9.83 -13.50
CA PHE A 187 -14.22 -8.45 -13.61
C PHE A 187 -13.03 -8.32 -14.55
N GLU A 188 -13.22 -7.56 -15.61
CA GLU A 188 -12.10 -7.09 -16.42
C GLU A 188 -11.54 -5.82 -15.74
N PRO A 189 -10.30 -5.84 -15.23
CA PRO A 189 -9.70 -4.64 -14.67
C PRO A 189 -9.69 -3.57 -15.78
N HIS A 190 -10.34 -2.45 -15.55
CA HIS A 190 -10.13 -1.29 -16.40
C HIS A 190 -8.66 -0.91 -16.24
N GLU A 191 -7.92 -0.97 -17.33
CA GLU A 191 -6.58 -0.40 -17.37
C GLU A 191 -6.73 1.06 -16.91
N VAL A 192 -6.14 1.39 -15.78
CA VAL A 192 -6.03 2.79 -15.37
C VAL A 192 -5.10 3.42 -16.41
N PRO A 193 -5.60 4.34 -17.25
CA PRO A 193 -4.76 4.94 -18.28
C PRO A 193 -3.55 5.59 -17.59
N ASP A 194 -2.40 5.40 -18.20
CA ASP A 194 -1.14 5.98 -17.71
C ASP A 194 -1.36 7.49 -17.48
N PRO A 195 -1.01 8.02 -16.29
CA PRO A 195 -1.13 9.44 -16.02
C PRO A 195 -0.48 10.32 -17.11
N ASP A 196 0.61 9.86 -17.71
CA ASP A 196 1.29 10.56 -18.78
C ASP A 196 0.48 10.56 -20.10
N GLU A 197 -0.26 9.48 -20.38
CA GLU A 197 -1.19 9.43 -21.52
C GLU A 197 -2.41 10.35 -21.32
N LEU A 198 -2.93 10.45 -20.10
CA LEU A 198 -4.01 11.36 -19.76
C LEU A 198 -3.59 12.84 -19.89
N ILE A 199 -2.36 13.16 -19.49
CA ILE A 199 -1.79 14.50 -19.65
C ILE A 199 -1.60 14.82 -21.13
N ALA A 200 -1.09 13.88 -21.94
CA ALA A 200 -0.91 14.05 -23.37
C ALA A 200 -2.25 14.25 -24.10
N GLN A 201 -3.29 13.49 -23.76
CA GLN A 201 -4.62 13.61 -24.35
C GLN A 201 -5.29 14.95 -23.97
N ASN A 202 -5.16 15.37 -22.71
CA ASN A 202 -5.70 16.68 -22.27
C ASN A 202 -4.89 17.85 -22.83
N GLY A 203 -3.58 17.70 -23.02
CA GLY A 203 -2.76 18.73 -23.66
C GLY A 203 -3.17 18.99 -25.12
N MET A 204 -3.50 17.94 -25.89
CA MET A 204 -4.00 18.07 -27.25
C MET A 204 -5.39 18.75 -27.32
N GLN A 205 -6.24 18.58 -26.32
CA GLN A 205 -7.54 19.29 -26.27
C GLN A 205 -7.39 20.79 -25.98
N PHE A 206 -6.39 21.18 -25.20
CA PHE A 206 -6.13 22.62 -24.94
C PHE A 206 -5.56 23.32 -26.17
N ASP A 207 -4.70 22.67 -26.94
CA ASP A 207 -4.16 23.24 -28.18
C ASP A 207 -5.22 23.37 -29.29
N SER A 208 -6.15 22.42 -29.38
CA SER A 208 -7.26 22.52 -30.33
C SER A 208 -8.30 23.58 -29.94
N ALA A 209 -8.52 23.79 -28.64
CA ALA A 209 -9.41 24.86 -28.14
C ALA A 209 -8.78 26.25 -28.26
N ALA A 210 -7.46 26.36 -28.19
CA ALA A 210 -6.75 27.62 -28.41
C ALA A 210 -6.75 28.04 -29.89
N SER A 211 -6.65 27.07 -30.81
CA SER A 211 -6.74 27.36 -32.25
C SER A 211 -8.14 27.75 -32.70
N LEU A 212 -9.19 27.22 -32.07
CA LEU A 212 -10.58 27.61 -32.35
C LEU A 212 -10.94 29.01 -31.79
N ARG A 213 -10.22 29.52 -30.78
CA ARG A 213 -10.42 30.85 -30.24
C ARG A 213 -9.69 31.95 -31.03
N ALA A 214 -8.65 31.60 -31.76
CA ALA A 214 -7.91 32.55 -32.59
C ALA A 214 -8.66 32.98 -33.85
N ASP A 215 -9.61 32.15 -34.35
CA ASP A 215 -10.43 32.44 -35.52
C ASP A 215 -11.74 33.21 -35.23
N THR A 216 -12.12 33.42 -33.92
CA THR A 216 -13.34 34.11 -33.55
C THR A 216 -13.13 35.54 -33.07
N ASP A 217 -11.88 35.98 -32.83
CA ASP A 217 -11.61 37.33 -32.36
C ASP A 217 -11.50 38.41 -33.47
N SER A 218 -11.62 38.02 -34.75
CA SER A 218 -11.57 39.01 -35.87
C SER A 218 -12.93 39.60 -36.27
N ASP A 219 -14.05 39.01 -35.81
CA ASP A 219 -15.39 39.49 -36.18
C ASP A 219 -16.13 40.30 -35.07
N SER A 220 -15.62 40.31 -33.82
CA SER A 220 -16.28 40.98 -32.71
C SER A 220 -16.02 42.49 -32.63
N ASP A 221 -14.92 42.97 -33.19
CA ASP A 221 -14.56 44.40 -33.17
C ASP A 221 -15.39 45.26 -34.18
N THR A 222 -15.88 44.63 -35.24
CA THR A 222 -16.69 45.30 -36.25
C THR A 222 -18.14 45.52 -35.84
N GLU A 223 -18.70 44.64 -35.03
CA GLU A 223 -20.06 44.79 -34.53
C GLU A 223 -20.15 45.81 -33.36
N ALA A 224 -19.11 45.88 -32.53
CA ALA A 224 -19.06 46.82 -31.40
C ALA A 224 -18.95 48.30 -31.91
N GLU A 225 -18.17 48.54 -32.96
CA GLU A 225 -18.10 49.91 -33.56
C GLU A 225 -19.38 50.31 -34.27
N ALA A 226 -20.11 49.34 -34.89
CA ALA A 226 -21.38 49.61 -35.53
C ALA A 226 -22.49 50.02 -34.53
N LEU A 227 -22.49 49.36 -33.34
CA LEU A 227 -23.42 49.63 -32.27
C LEU A 227 -23.16 50.97 -31.58
N LEU A 228 -21.93 51.37 -31.38
CA LEU A 228 -21.55 52.70 -30.83
C LEU A 228 -21.93 53.84 -31.73
N ARG A 229 -21.83 53.67 -33.07
CA ARG A 229 -22.31 54.68 -34.02
C ARG A 229 -23.82 54.80 -34.09
N ALA A 230 -24.57 53.74 -33.81
CA ALA A 230 -26.05 53.77 -33.79
C ALA A 230 -26.63 54.42 -32.53
N LEU A 231 -25.87 54.49 -31.43
CA LEU A 231 -26.28 55.08 -30.16
C LEU A 231 -25.90 56.57 -30.00
N GLY A 232 -25.22 57.21 -30.96
CA GLY A 232 -25.02 58.63 -31.00
C GLY A 232 -24.10 59.18 -29.89
N MET A 233 -23.14 58.42 -29.42
CA MET A 233 -22.11 58.88 -28.47
C MET A 233 -20.74 58.98 -29.14
#